data_b67bdfb0693f0c17914ec26921b892c4
#
_entry.id   b67bdfb0693f0c17914ec26921b892c4
#
_cell.length_a   1.000
_cell.length_b   1.000
_cell.length_c   1.000
_cell.angle_alpha   90.00
_cell.angle_beta   90.00
_cell.angle_gamma   90.00
#
_symmetry.space_group_name_H-M   'P 1'
#
loop_
_entity.id
_entity.type
_entity.pdbx_description
1 polymer ?
#
loop_
_entity_poly.entity_id
_entity_poly.type
_entity_poly.pdbx_seq_one_letter_code
_entity_poly.pdbx_strand_id
1 'polypeptide(L)'
;MEIQAAIVLIIVFFLLLAFSVPVSFSIISASLVTLIMFLTPHFGVFISAQKMVTGIDSFTLLAVPFFVLAGLLMSNGGIAKRLINLAMLVLGKVPGSLAMTNIAGNAMFGSISGSGIAAATAIGGVMQPLENEQGYDRAFSAAANVASAPVGQLIPPTASFIVFSAASGGVSVAALLMAGWIPGLLWALLCMVVAFVYGKKHGYVIKRDHLTAKVVLKTIWDAIPSLFLIVIIIGGILSGYFTPTEASGVAVVYLSLIHISEPTRLQLIS
;
A
#
# COMPACT_ATOMS: atom_id res chain seq x y z
N MET A 1 -14.22 32.61 -14.95
CA MET A 1 -14.28 32.48 -13.49
C MET A 1 -13.67 31.18 -13.00
N GLU A 2 -13.94 30.03 -13.61
CA GLU A 2 -13.40 28.73 -13.18
C GLU A 2 -11.87 28.66 -13.20
N ILE A 3 -11.23 29.09 -14.29
CA ILE A 3 -9.76 29.09 -14.40
C ILE A 3 -9.12 30.01 -13.36
N GLN A 4 -9.70 31.17 -13.10
CA GLN A 4 -9.20 32.09 -12.09
C GLN A 4 -9.31 31.52 -10.69
N ALA A 5 -10.44 30.87 -10.36
CA ALA A 5 -10.63 30.18 -9.10
C ALA A 5 -9.61 29.03 -8.91
N ALA A 6 -9.35 28.24 -9.96
CA ALA A 6 -8.35 27.19 -9.92
C ALA A 6 -6.93 27.77 -9.69
N ILE A 7 -6.58 28.86 -10.35
CA ILE A 7 -5.28 29.53 -10.16
C ILE A 7 -5.12 30.03 -8.72
N VAL A 8 -6.14 30.69 -8.17
CA VAL A 8 -6.11 31.19 -6.79
C VAL A 8 -5.94 30.02 -5.82
N LEU A 9 -6.71 28.95 -5.98
CA LEU A 9 -6.63 27.76 -5.14
C LEU A 9 -5.21 27.17 -5.15
N ILE A 10 -4.62 26.99 -6.33
CA ILE A 10 -3.28 26.44 -6.49
C ILE A 10 -2.22 27.36 -5.85
N ILE A 11 -2.29 28.66 -6.11
CA ILE A 11 -1.33 29.62 -5.56
C ILE A 11 -1.39 29.64 -4.03
N VAL A 12 -2.59 29.76 -3.44
CA VAL A 12 -2.76 29.79 -1.98
C VAL A 12 -2.31 28.49 -1.36
N PHE A 13 -2.63 27.34 -1.97
CA PHE A 13 -2.21 26.02 -1.50
C PHE A 13 -0.69 25.90 -1.42
N PHE A 14 0.03 26.19 -2.52
CA PHE A 14 1.48 26.08 -2.54
C PHE A 14 2.17 27.13 -1.67
N LEU A 15 1.59 28.32 -1.55
CA LEU A 15 2.10 29.36 -0.66
C LEU A 15 2.01 28.90 0.81
N LEU A 16 0.90 28.31 1.23
CA LEU A 16 0.77 27.78 2.60
C LEU A 16 1.73 26.60 2.85
N LEU A 17 1.93 25.74 1.86
CA LEU A 17 2.93 24.67 1.96
C LEU A 17 4.35 25.22 2.11
N ALA A 18 4.70 26.29 1.40
CA ALA A 18 6.00 26.94 1.52
C ALA A 18 6.24 27.52 2.94
N PHE A 19 5.18 27.91 3.63
CA PHE A 19 5.21 28.30 5.04
C PHE A 19 5.15 27.11 6.03
N SER A 20 5.33 25.88 5.54
CA SER A 20 5.30 24.66 6.35
C SER A 20 3.95 24.39 7.05
N VAL A 21 2.85 24.93 6.52
CA VAL A 21 1.51 24.61 7.02
C VAL A 21 1.18 23.15 6.62
N PRO A 22 0.64 22.34 7.54
CA PRO A 22 0.26 20.95 7.22
C PRO A 22 -0.70 20.88 6.03
N VAL A 23 -0.52 19.87 5.16
CA VAL A 23 -1.26 19.72 3.88
C VAL A 23 -2.76 19.84 4.05
N SER A 24 -3.32 19.19 5.08
CA SER A 24 -4.77 19.22 5.36
C SER A 24 -5.30 20.63 5.60
N PHE A 25 -4.58 21.42 6.41
CA PHE A 25 -4.94 22.82 6.67
C PHE A 25 -4.73 23.68 5.43
N SER A 26 -3.68 23.42 4.64
CA SER A 26 -3.42 24.12 3.39
C SER A 26 -4.54 23.92 2.37
N ILE A 27 -5.06 22.69 2.24
CA ILE A 27 -6.20 22.39 1.36
C ILE A 27 -7.47 23.09 1.83
N ILE A 28 -7.80 22.99 3.12
CA ILE A 28 -9.01 23.64 3.69
C ILE A 28 -8.94 25.15 3.51
N SER A 29 -7.81 25.76 3.89
CA SER A 29 -7.62 27.22 3.81
C SER A 29 -7.64 27.74 2.37
N ALA A 30 -6.96 27.03 1.45
CA ALA A 30 -6.95 27.40 0.03
C ALA A 30 -8.37 27.33 -0.57
N SER A 31 -9.11 26.27 -0.25
CA SER A 31 -10.51 26.12 -0.69
C SER A 31 -11.40 27.21 -0.12
N LEU A 32 -11.27 27.51 1.18
CA LEU A 32 -12.05 28.55 1.85
C LEU A 32 -11.76 29.94 1.26
N VAL A 33 -10.48 30.29 1.11
CA VAL A 33 -10.09 31.59 0.50
C VAL A 33 -10.66 31.73 -0.90
N THR A 34 -10.53 30.67 -1.72
CA THR A 34 -11.06 30.68 -3.08
C THR A 34 -12.58 30.88 -3.09
N LEU A 35 -13.31 30.15 -2.24
CA LEU A 35 -14.78 30.31 -2.15
C LEU A 35 -15.20 31.70 -1.68
N ILE A 36 -14.50 32.29 -0.72
CA ILE A 36 -14.78 33.65 -0.24
C ILE A 36 -14.47 34.70 -1.32
N MET A 37 -13.44 34.52 -2.12
CA MET A 37 -13.07 35.45 -3.19
C MET A 37 -14.05 35.44 -4.37
N PHE A 38 -14.63 34.29 -4.72
CA PHE A 38 -15.51 34.17 -5.88
C PHE A 38 -17.00 34.09 -5.54
N LEU A 39 -17.32 33.88 -4.25
CA LEU A 39 -18.69 33.90 -3.71
C LEU A 39 -18.79 34.97 -2.62
N THR A 40 -20.01 35.20 -2.09
CA THR A 40 -20.13 36.03 -0.90
C THR A 40 -19.50 35.35 0.31
N PRO A 41 -18.85 36.06 1.25
CA PRO A 41 -18.18 35.44 2.40
C PRO A 41 -19.07 34.51 3.20
N HIS A 42 -20.31 34.86 3.43
CA HIS A 42 -21.30 34.04 4.15
C HIS A 42 -21.56 32.71 3.41
N PHE A 43 -21.72 32.76 2.10
CA PHE A 43 -21.98 31.59 1.29
C PHE A 43 -20.73 30.67 1.15
N GLY A 44 -19.54 31.28 1.04
CA GLY A 44 -18.28 30.56 1.00
C GLY A 44 -18.02 29.77 2.29
N VAL A 45 -18.22 30.39 3.45
CA VAL A 45 -18.07 29.70 4.76
C VAL A 45 -19.11 28.59 4.92
N PHE A 46 -20.38 28.86 4.57
CA PHE A 46 -21.45 27.87 4.67
C PHE A 46 -21.17 26.64 3.79
N ILE A 47 -20.81 26.84 2.51
CA ILE A 47 -20.49 25.73 1.60
C ILE A 47 -19.27 24.95 2.11
N SER A 48 -18.23 25.64 2.60
CA SER A 48 -17.06 24.96 3.15
C SER A 48 -17.43 24.07 4.33
N ALA A 49 -18.19 24.60 5.30
CA ALA A 49 -18.65 23.83 6.45
C ALA A 49 -19.51 22.62 6.03
N GLN A 50 -20.46 22.85 5.11
CA GLN A 50 -21.31 21.77 4.58
C GLN A 50 -20.48 20.68 3.89
N LYS A 51 -19.53 21.07 3.03
CA LYS A 51 -18.67 20.10 2.31
C LYS A 51 -17.73 19.36 3.24
N MET A 52 -17.25 19.96 4.30
CA MET A 52 -16.45 19.27 5.32
C MET A 52 -17.26 18.17 6.02
N VAL A 53 -18.51 18.45 6.40
CA VAL A 53 -19.38 17.46 7.04
C VAL A 53 -19.81 16.37 6.06
N THR A 54 -20.35 16.74 4.90
CA THR A 54 -20.83 15.77 3.91
C THR A 54 -19.71 14.97 3.25
N GLY A 55 -18.49 15.53 3.18
CA GLY A 55 -17.33 14.84 2.64
C GLY A 55 -16.84 13.69 3.52
N ILE A 56 -17.07 13.79 4.83
CA ILE A 56 -16.74 12.72 5.79
C ILE A 56 -17.88 11.69 5.89
N ASP A 57 -19.12 12.11 5.68
CA ASP A 57 -20.31 11.26 5.72
C ASP A 57 -20.44 10.44 4.41
N SER A 58 -19.49 9.53 4.22
CA SER A 58 -19.45 8.63 3.07
C SER A 58 -19.25 7.19 3.51
N PHE A 59 -20.22 6.34 3.20
CA PHE A 59 -20.12 4.90 3.48
C PHE A 59 -18.88 4.28 2.84
N THR A 60 -18.49 4.73 1.67
CA THR A 60 -17.30 4.24 0.97
C THR A 60 -16.01 4.57 1.73
N LEU A 61 -15.93 5.72 2.41
CA LEU A 61 -14.77 6.10 3.19
C LEU A 61 -14.56 5.26 4.45
N LEU A 62 -15.60 4.58 4.96
CA LEU A 62 -15.46 3.63 6.06
C LEU A 62 -14.54 2.45 5.72
N ALA A 63 -14.36 2.14 4.45
CA ALA A 63 -13.40 1.13 4.03
C ALA A 63 -11.96 1.47 4.41
N VAL A 64 -11.60 2.77 4.47
CA VAL A 64 -10.23 3.21 4.76
C VAL A 64 -9.75 2.76 6.14
N PRO A 65 -10.43 3.07 7.26
CA PRO A 65 -10.02 2.61 8.59
C PRO A 65 -9.99 1.08 8.70
N PHE A 66 -10.90 0.36 8.04
CA PHE A 66 -10.86 -1.09 8.04
C PHE A 66 -9.65 -1.65 7.28
N PHE A 67 -9.30 -1.12 6.12
CA PHE A 67 -8.07 -1.52 5.43
C PHE A 67 -6.80 -1.16 6.21
N VAL A 68 -6.78 -0.01 6.89
CA VAL A 68 -5.66 0.34 7.79
C VAL A 68 -5.55 -0.67 8.93
N LEU A 69 -6.66 -1.04 9.56
CA LEU A 69 -6.69 -2.06 10.61
C LEU A 69 -6.23 -3.43 10.08
N ALA A 70 -6.72 -3.82 8.90
CA ALA A 70 -6.27 -5.04 8.23
C ALA A 70 -4.75 -5.05 8.01
N GLY A 71 -4.19 -3.93 7.53
CA GLY A 71 -2.74 -3.76 7.36
C GLY A 71 -1.95 -3.89 8.66
N LEU A 72 -2.46 -3.34 9.76
CA LEU A 72 -1.85 -3.46 11.09
C LEU A 72 -1.89 -4.90 11.61
N LEU A 73 -3.03 -5.58 11.50
CA LEU A 73 -3.15 -6.99 11.87
C LEU A 73 -2.18 -7.87 11.08
N MET A 74 -2.03 -7.58 9.80
CA MET A 74 -1.13 -8.30 8.89
C MET A 74 0.34 -8.08 9.24
N SER A 75 0.71 -6.84 9.59
CA SER A 75 2.08 -6.49 9.97
C SER A 75 2.54 -7.23 11.23
N ASN A 76 1.65 -7.37 12.21
CA ASN A 76 1.94 -8.05 13.47
C ASN A 76 1.80 -9.58 13.39
N GLY A 77 1.04 -10.10 12.43
CA GLY A 77 0.71 -11.52 12.28
C GLY A 77 1.73 -12.37 11.52
N GLY A 78 2.97 -11.89 11.31
CA GLY A 78 4.01 -12.66 10.60
C GLY A 78 3.74 -12.91 9.10
N ILE A 79 2.68 -12.32 8.55
CA ILE A 79 2.27 -12.46 7.15
C ILE A 79 3.35 -11.94 6.20
N ALA A 80 4.00 -10.82 6.56
CA ALA A 80 5.11 -10.27 5.79
C ALA A 80 6.21 -11.31 5.55
N LYS A 81 6.60 -12.04 6.59
CA LYS A 81 7.61 -13.10 6.49
C LYS A 81 7.18 -14.26 5.57
N ARG A 82 5.91 -14.63 5.58
CA ARG A 82 5.37 -15.69 4.71
C ARG A 82 5.40 -15.27 3.24
N LEU A 83 4.99 -14.03 2.95
CA LEU A 83 5.04 -13.47 1.61
C LEU A 83 6.48 -13.30 1.09
N ILE A 84 7.41 -12.86 1.94
CA ILE A 84 8.84 -12.80 1.64
C ILE A 84 9.39 -14.20 1.31
N ASN A 85 9.07 -15.20 2.13
CA ASN A 85 9.53 -16.58 1.90
C ASN A 85 9.01 -17.11 0.56
N LEU A 86 7.76 -16.82 0.21
CA LEU A 86 7.18 -17.19 -1.08
C LEU A 86 7.89 -16.48 -2.24
N ALA A 87 8.09 -15.16 -2.14
CA ALA A 87 8.81 -14.39 -3.15
C ALA A 87 10.25 -14.89 -3.32
N MET A 88 10.92 -15.19 -2.21
CA MET A 88 12.27 -15.73 -2.20
C MET A 88 12.33 -17.13 -2.81
N LEU A 89 11.28 -17.93 -2.73
CA LEU A 89 11.20 -19.24 -3.37
C LEU A 89 11.29 -19.11 -4.89
N VAL A 90 10.64 -18.12 -5.45
CA VAL A 90 10.60 -17.86 -6.91
C VAL A 90 11.85 -17.13 -7.40
N LEU A 91 12.28 -16.11 -6.68
CA LEU A 91 13.32 -15.18 -7.10
C LEU A 91 14.72 -15.51 -6.57
N GLY A 92 14.85 -16.45 -5.65
CA GLY A 92 16.08 -16.68 -4.88
C GLY A 92 17.31 -17.14 -5.66
N LYS A 93 17.18 -17.50 -6.94
CA LYS A 93 18.30 -17.95 -7.81
C LYS A 93 18.81 -16.85 -8.75
N VAL A 94 18.16 -15.71 -8.78
CA VAL A 94 18.45 -14.64 -9.73
C VAL A 94 19.44 -13.65 -9.10
N PRO A 95 20.37 -13.04 -9.88
CA PRO A 95 21.21 -11.96 -9.38
C PRO A 95 20.36 -10.83 -8.79
N GLY A 96 20.73 -10.31 -7.62
CA GLY A 96 19.94 -9.29 -6.92
C GLY A 96 18.67 -9.84 -6.25
N SER A 97 18.62 -11.15 -6.01
CA SER A 97 17.43 -11.88 -5.52
C SER A 97 16.81 -11.29 -4.26
N LEU A 98 17.59 -10.79 -3.28
CA LEU A 98 17.03 -10.19 -2.07
C LEU A 98 16.32 -8.87 -2.38
N ALA A 99 16.94 -7.98 -3.16
CA ALA A 99 16.29 -6.75 -3.56
C ALA A 99 15.03 -7.01 -4.41
N MET A 100 15.07 -8.00 -5.32
CA MET A 100 13.88 -8.41 -6.07
C MET A 100 12.80 -9.00 -5.16
N THR A 101 13.19 -9.77 -4.13
CA THR A 101 12.28 -10.30 -3.11
C THR A 101 11.65 -9.18 -2.28
N ASN A 102 12.42 -8.15 -1.95
CA ASN A 102 11.92 -6.94 -1.27
C ASN A 102 10.84 -6.25 -2.12
N ILE A 103 11.11 -6.04 -3.42
CA ILE A 103 10.16 -5.44 -4.36
C ILE A 103 8.87 -6.28 -4.47
N ALA A 104 9.01 -7.60 -4.64
CA ALA A 104 7.85 -8.50 -4.70
C ALA A 104 7.09 -8.52 -3.37
N GLY A 105 7.80 -8.51 -2.24
CA GLY A 105 7.22 -8.42 -0.90
C GLY A 105 6.40 -7.14 -0.72
N ASN A 106 6.95 -5.99 -1.12
CA ASN A 106 6.23 -4.70 -1.09
C ASN A 106 4.99 -4.71 -1.97
N ALA A 107 5.07 -5.31 -3.17
CA ALA A 107 3.91 -5.45 -4.06
C ALA A 107 2.81 -6.29 -3.41
N MET A 108 3.16 -7.47 -2.88
CA MET A 108 2.21 -8.40 -2.29
C MET A 108 1.64 -7.90 -0.96
N PHE A 109 2.49 -7.41 -0.07
CA PHE A 109 2.07 -6.90 1.23
C PHE A 109 1.28 -5.59 1.08
N GLY A 110 1.78 -4.68 0.25
CA GLY A 110 1.14 -3.39 0.01
C GLY A 110 -0.24 -3.52 -0.65
N SER A 111 -0.42 -4.49 -1.55
CA SER A 111 -1.71 -4.77 -2.16
C SER A 111 -2.78 -5.20 -1.14
N ILE A 112 -2.40 -5.82 -0.03
CA ILE A 112 -3.34 -6.20 1.02
C ILE A 112 -3.53 -5.05 2.02
N SER A 113 -2.43 -4.41 2.46
CA SER A 113 -2.48 -3.33 3.45
C SER A 113 -2.98 -2.01 2.87
N GLY A 114 -2.94 -1.83 1.56
CA GLY A 114 -3.28 -0.59 0.88
C GLY A 114 -2.35 0.59 1.18
N SER A 115 -1.22 0.34 1.86
CA SER A 115 -0.32 1.38 2.35
C SER A 115 1.14 1.09 1.99
N GLY A 116 1.74 1.98 1.19
CA GLY A 116 3.17 1.89 0.85
C GLY A 116 4.08 2.08 2.06
N ILE A 117 3.69 2.93 3.01
CA ILE A 117 4.47 3.13 4.25
C ILE A 117 4.47 1.84 5.08
N ALA A 118 3.30 1.21 5.25
CA ALA A 118 3.19 -0.06 5.97
C ALA A 118 4.00 -1.16 5.26
N ALA A 119 3.95 -1.22 3.92
CA ALA A 119 4.72 -2.17 3.14
C ALA A 119 6.23 -1.94 3.33
N ALA A 120 6.71 -0.72 3.13
CA ALA A 120 8.12 -0.39 3.30
C ALA A 120 8.64 -0.72 4.70
N THR A 121 7.83 -0.47 5.74
CA THR A 121 8.21 -0.74 7.12
C THR A 121 8.22 -2.24 7.42
N ALA A 122 7.17 -2.96 7.06
CA ALA A 122 7.04 -4.38 7.35
C ALA A 122 8.04 -5.23 6.55
N ILE A 123 8.14 -4.98 5.24
CA ILE A 123 9.04 -5.73 4.36
C ILE A 123 10.50 -5.31 4.58
N GLY A 124 10.76 -3.99 4.64
CA GLY A 124 12.11 -3.47 4.89
C GLY A 124 12.67 -3.94 6.24
N GLY A 125 11.85 -3.99 7.28
CA GLY A 125 12.24 -4.49 8.60
C GLY A 125 12.72 -5.96 8.58
N VAL A 126 12.17 -6.78 7.70
CA VAL A 126 12.59 -8.19 7.53
C VAL A 126 13.74 -8.32 6.53
N MET A 127 13.69 -7.58 5.42
CA MET A 127 14.65 -7.74 4.32
C MET A 127 15.98 -7.04 4.58
N GLN A 128 15.99 -5.89 5.22
CA GLN A 128 17.22 -5.12 5.44
C GLN A 128 18.29 -5.86 6.25
N PRO A 129 17.98 -6.58 7.34
CA PRO A 129 18.95 -7.42 8.01
C PRO A 129 19.53 -8.51 7.10
N LEU A 130 18.69 -9.19 6.32
CA LEU A 130 19.11 -10.25 5.38
C LEU A 130 20.00 -9.69 4.26
N GLU A 131 19.66 -8.55 3.71
CA GLU A 131 20.44 -7.85 2.69
C GLU A 131 21.80 -7.41 3.24
N ASN A 132 21.85 -6.90 4.46
CA ASN A 132 23.11 -6.51 5.13
C ASN A 132 24.01 -7.73 5.39
N GLU A 133 23.46 -8.85 5.87
CA GLU A 133 24.21 -10.09 6.10
C GLU A 133 24.81 -10.65 4.80
N GLN A 134 24.15 -10.46 3.67
CA GLN A 134 24.61 -10.89 2.35
C GLN A 134 25.49 -9.85 1.65
N GLY A 135 25.86 -8.77 2.34
CA GLY A 135 26.80 -7.75 1.84
C GLY A 135 26.21 -6.78 0.82
N TYR A 136 24.89 -6.64 0.78
CA TYR A 136 24.25 -5.61 -0.05
C TYR A 136 24.63 -4.21 0.45
N ASP A 137 24.80 -3.29 -0.47
CA ASP A 137 24.96 -1.87 -0.14
C ASP A 137 23.70 -1.34 0.55
N ARG A 138 23.88 -0.71 1.72
CA ARG A 138 22.75 -0.23 2.55
C ARG A 138 21.94 0.85 1.85
N ALA A 139 22.59 1.73 1.10
CA ALA A 139 21.90 2.80 0.37
C ALA A 139 21.04 2.20 -0.76
N PHE A 140 21.58 1.21 -1.48
CA PHE A 140 20.83 0.49 -2.50
C PHE A 140 19.64 -0.27 -1.92
N SER A 141 19.83 -1.01 -0.81
CA SER A 141 18.75 -1.73 -0.13
C SER A 141 17.62 -0.79 0.31
N ALA A 142 17.97 0.33 0.94
CA ALA A 142 16.99 1.33 1.34
C ALA A 142 16.28 1.94 0.13
N ALA A 143 17.01 2.29 -0.94
CA ALA A 143 16.44 2.84 -2.16
C ALA A 143 15.49 1.85 -2.85
N ALA A 144 15.86 0.56 -2.95
CA ALA A 144 15.02 -0.48 -3.54
C ALA A 144 13.72 -0.66 -2.75
N ASN A 145 13.79 -0.67 -1.41
CA ASN A 145 12.63 -0.78 -0.54
C ASN A 145 11.68 0.42 -0.69
N VAL A 146 12.21 1.64 -0.62
CA VAL A 146 11.40 2.88 -0.71
C VAL A 146 10.83 3.06 -2.12
N ALA A 147 11.62 2.82 -3.16
CA ALA A 147 11.17 2.95 -4.54
C ALA A 147 10.07 1.93 -4.92
N SER A 148 10.06 0.75 -4.30
CA SER A 148 9.07 -0.29 -4.56
C SER A 148 7.82 -0.19 -3.67
N ALA A 149 7.87 0.53 -2.57
CA ALA A 149 6.74 0.69 -1.65
C ALA A 149 5.45 1.23 -2.33
N PRO A 150 5.51 2.20 -3.27
CA PRO A 150 4.32 2.68 -3.98
C PRO A 150 3.63 1.63 -4.84
N VAL A 151 4.33 0.54 -5.23
CA VAL A 151 3.72 -0.56 -5.99
C VAL A 151 2.51 -1.13 -5.26
N GLY A 152 2.62 -1.29 -3.93
CA GLY A 152 1.52 -1.79 -3.11
C GLY A 152 0.31 -0.84 -3.00
N GLN A 153 0.49 0.45 -3.31
CA GLN A 153 -0.63 1.40 -3.40
C GLN A 153 -1.29 1.42 -4.78
N LEU A 154 -0.61 0.90 -5.81
CA LEU A 154 -1.15 0.80 -7.17
C LEU A 154 -1.83 -0.54 -7.41
N ILE A 155 -1.27 -1.64 -6.86
CA ILE A 155 -1.87 -2.97 -6.99
C ILE A 155 -3.04 -3.12 -6.01
N PRO A 156 -4.25 -3.41 -6.50
CA PRO A 156 -5.44 -3.57 -5.65
C PRO A 156 -5.32 -4.73 -4.64
N PRO A 157 -6.11 -4.66 -3.54
CA PRO A 157 -6.99 -3.58 -3.10
C PRO A 157 -6.23 -2.46 -2.37
N THR A 158 -6.57 -1.20 -2.63
CA THR A 158 -5.88 -0.05 -2.02
C THR A 158 -6.85 1.00 -1.51
N ALA A 159 -6.59 1.54 -0.33
CA ALA A 159 -7.35 2.64 0.26
C ALA A 159 -7.26 3.93 -0.60
N SER A 160 -6.16 4.14 -1.32
CA SER A 160 -5.96 5.32 -2.16
C SER A 160 -7.02 5.45 -3.26
N PHE A 161 -7.43 4.35 -3.89
CA PHE A 161 -8.48 4.38 -4.92
C PHE A 161 -9.86 4.65 -4.35
N ILE A 162 -10.11 4.23 -3.11
CA ILE A 162 -11.36 4.50 -2.41
C ILE A 162 -11.47 6.00 -2.09
N VAL A 163 -10.40 6.58 -1.56
CA VAL A 163 -10.32 8.03 -1.29
C VAL A 163 -10.46 8.81 -2.59
N PHE A 164 -9.77 8.39 -3.66
CA PHE A 164 -9.89 9.04 -4.97
C PHE A 164 -11.32 8.96 -5.52
N SER A 165 -11.99 7.82 -5.43
CA SER A 165 -13.38 7.66 -5.84
C SER A 165 -14.30 8.64 -5.10
N ALA A 166 -14.15 8.76 -3.80
CA ALA A 166 -14.93 9.68 -2.98
C ALA A 166 -14.64 11.15 -3.33
N ALA A 167 -13.38 11.51 -3.54
CA ALA A 167 -12.95 12.88 -3.87
C ALA A 167 -13.31 13.31 -5.31
N SER A 168 -13.34 12.37 -6.25
CA SER A 168 -13.63 12.64 -7.67
C SER A 168 -15.11 12.72 -8.03
N GLY A 169 -16.00 12.62 -7.03
CA GLY A 169 -17.46 12.70 -7.27
C GLY A 169 -18.09 11.35 -7.66
N GLY A 170 -17.48 10.22 -7.31
CA GLY A 170 -18.10 8.90 -7.42
C GLY A 170 -17.64 8.06 -8.63
N VAL A 171 -16.39 8.23 -9.07
CA VAL A 171 -15.78 7.29 -10.03
C VAL A 171 -15.81 5.87 -9.44
N SER A 172 -16.16 4.87 -10.26
CA SER A 172 -16.29 3.48 -9.83
C SER A 172 -14.99 2.95 -9.19
N VAL A 173 -15.08 2.52 -7.94
CA VAL A 173 -13.95 1.90 -7.23
C VAL A 173 -13.49 0.63 -7.95
N ALA A 174 -14.42 -0.20 -8.45
CA ALA A 174 -14.09 -1.41 -9.20
C ALA A 174 -13.27 -1.08 -10.48
N ALA A 175 -13.64 -0.01 -11.21
CA ALA A 175 -12.90 0.43 -12.38
C ALA A 175 -11.48 0.92 -12.02
N LEU A 176 -11.33 1.66 -10.92
CA LEU A 176 -10.04 2.10 -10.42
C LEU A 176 -9.15 0.90 -10.00
N LEU A 177 -9.74 -0.09 -9.31
CA LEU A 177 -9.03 -1.30 -8.94
C LEU A 177 -8.52 -2.06 -10.17
N MET A 178 -9.32 -2.18 -11.23
CA MET A 178 -8.87 -2.79 -12.48
C MET A 178 -7.77 -1.99 -13.18
N ALA A 179 -7.90 -0.66 -13.20
CA ALA A 179 -6.93 0.23 -13.84
C ALA A 179 -5.55 0.21 -13.13
N GLY A 180 -5.50 -0.03 -11.82
CA GLY A 180 -4.27 -0.03 -11.02
C GLY A 180 -3.31 -1.18 -11.33
N TRP A 181 -3.78 -2.29 -11.90
CA TRP A 181 -2.95 -3.46 -12.18
C TRP A 181 -1.81 -3.16 -13.16
N ILE A 182 -2.13 -2.51 -14.26
CA ILE A 182 -1.13 -2.24 -15.32
C ILE A 182 0.00 -1.34 -14.81
N PRO A 183 -0.26 -0.14 -14.24
CA PRO A 183 0.81 0.71 -13.75
C PRO A 183 1.54 0.10 -12.55
N GLY A 184 0.85 -0.61 -11.66
CA GLY A 184 1.47 -1.28 -10.51
C GLY A 184 2.44 -2.38 -10.93
N LEU A 185 2.04 -3.26 -11.84
CA LEU A 185 2.92 -4.31 -12.37
C LEU A 185 4.08 -3.74 -13.18
N LEU A 186 3.83 -2.70 -13.99
CA LEU A 186 4.89 -2.03 -14.75
C LEU A 186 5.94 -1.42 -13.82
N TRP A 187 5.50 -0.74 -12.76
CA TRP A 187 6.40 -0.18 -11.76
C TRP A 187 7.22 -1.26 -11.05
N ALA A 188 6.57 -2.34 -10.61
CA ALA A 188 7.26 -3.47 -9.98
C ALA A 188 8.32 -4.08 -10.90
N LEU A 189 7.96 -4.30 -12.18
CA LEU A 189 8.88 -4.86 -13.16
C LEU A 189 10.08 -3.95 -13.41
N LEU A 190 9.87 -2.63 -13.55
CA LEU A 190 10.96 -1.68 -13.74
C LEU A 190 11.90 -1.68 -12.52
N CYS A 191 11.37 -1.66 -11.30
CA CYS A 191 12.18 -1.80 -10.09
C CYS A 191 12.95 -3.13 -10.07
N MET A 192 12.32 -4.25 -10.46
CA MET A 192 12.99 -5.56 -10.53
C MET A 192 14.10 -5.59 -11.57
N VAL A 193 13.91 -4.95 -12.73
CA VAL A 193 14.97 -4.83 -13.75
C VAL A 193 16.17 -4.08 -13.20
N VAL A 194 15.96 -2.96 -12.52
CA VAL A 194 17.03 -2.20 -11.86
C VAL A 194 17.75 -3.05 -10.81
N ALA A 195 16.99 -3.74 -9.96
CA ALA A 195 17.54 -4.63 -8.93
C ALA A 195 18.36 -5.78 -9.52
N PHE A 196 17.90 -6.36 -10.62
CA PHE A 196 18.61 -7.41 -11.36
C PHE A 196 19.93 -6.91 -11.95
N VAL A 197 19.89 -5.78 -12.67
CA VAL A 197 21.08 -5.20 -13.32
C VAL A 197 22.12 -4.81 -12.27
N TYR A 198 21.66 -4.15 -11.19
CA TYR A 198 22.55 -3.76 -10.09
C TYR A 198 23.14 -4.98 -9.38
N GLY A 199 22.31 -5.97 -9.08
CA GLY A 199 22.75 -7.22 -8.44
C GLY A 199 23.74 -8.01 -9.29
N LYS A 200 23.53 -8.07 -10.61
CA LYS A 200 24.47 -8.69 -11.55
C LYS A 200 25.81 -7.96 -11.59
N LYS A 201 25.79 -6.61 -11.59
CA LYS A 201 26.99 -5.78 -11.64
C LYS A 201 27.84 -5.92 -10.37
N HIS A 202 27.21 -6.07 -9.21
CA HIS A 202 27.89 -6.14 -7.91
C HIS A 202 28.07 -7.59 -7.40
N GLY A 203 27.66 -8.60 -8.19
CA GLY A 203 27.85 -10.00 -7.83
C GLY A 203 26.94 -10.48 -6.69
N TYR A 204 25.79 -9.83 -6.46
CA TYR A 204 24.84 -10.25 -5.43
C TYR A 204 24.11 -11.50 -5.84
N VAL A 205 24.69 -12.64 -5.54
CA VAL A 205 24.10 -13.97 -5.82
C VAL A 205 24.07 -14.75 -4.52
N ILE A 206 22.90 -15.17 -4.10
CA ILE A 206 22.74 -16.02 -2.91
C ILE A 206 23.10 -17.45 -3.30
N LYS A 207 24.08 -18.05 -2.61
CA LYS A 207 24.28 -19.49 -2.64
C LYS A 207 23.19 -20.15 -1.78
N ARG A 208 22.18 -20.67 -2.42
CA ARG A 208 21.12 -21.40 -1.74
C ARG A 208 21.42 -22.89 -1.79
N ASP A 209 21.35 -23.52 -0.63
CA ASP A 209 21.34 -24.99 -0.53
C ASP A 209 20.09 -25.57 -1.26
N HIS A 210 20.17 -26.82 -1.63
CA HIS A 210 19.11 -27.51 -2.36
C HIS A 210 17.79 -27.44 -1.57
N LEU A 211 16.79 -26.74 -2.15
CA LEU A 211 15.45 -26.70 -1.60
C LEU A 211 14.82 -28.10 -1.67
N THR A 212 14.55 -28.68 -0.51
CA THR A 212 13.82 -29.93 -0.46
C THR A 212 12.36 -29.69 -0.85
N ALA A 213 11.75 -30.59 -1.61
CA ALA A 213 10.33 -30.49 -2.01
C ALA A 213 9.38 -30.24 -0.82
N LYS A 214 9.70 -30.79 0.35
CA LYS A 214 8.95 -30.55 1.59
C LYS A 214 8.97 -29.08 2.03
N VAL A 215 10.12 -28.39 1.90
CA VAL A 215 10.26 -26.96 2.24
C VAL A 215 9.48 -26.11 1.26
N VAL A 216 9.56 -26.42 -0.04
CA VAL A 216 8.81 -25.72 -1.09
C VAL A 216 7.31 -25.82 -0.84
N LEU A 217 6.80 -27.05 -0.62
CA LEU A 217 5.37 -27.27 -0.39
C LEU A 217 4.88 -26.57 0.89
N LYS A 218 5.68 -26.63 1.96
CA LYS A 218 5.36 -25.93 3.21
C LYS A 218 5.30 -24.42 3.02
N THR A 219 6.28 -23.83 2.33
CA THR A 219 6.30 -22.37 2.08
C THR A 219 5.08 -21.91 1.28
N ILE A 220 4.69 -22.68 0.26
CA ILE A 220 3.47 -22.40 -0.52
C ILE A 220 2.25 -22.51 0.38
N TRP A 221 2.13 -23.59 1.15
CA TRP A 221 0.99 -23.81 2.04
C TRP A 221 0.84 -22.68 3.09
N ASP A 222 1.94 -22.25 3.68
CA ASP A 222 1.96 -21.18 4.67
C ASP A 222 1.57 -19.82 4.07
N ALA A 223 1.77 -19.60 2.77
CA ALA A 223 1.42 -18.37 2.08
C ALA A 223 -0.04 -18.36 1.56
N ILE A 224 -0.68 -19.53 1.38
CA ILE A 224 -2.05 -19.63 0.85
C ILE A 224 -3.04 -18.74 1.58
N PRO A 225 -3.12 -18.73 2.92
CA PRO A 225 -4.09 -17.88 3.63
C PRO A 225 -3.94 -16.39 3.29
N SER A 226 -2.70 -15.91 3.16
CA SER A 226 -2.43 -14.52 2.83
C SER A 226 -2.83 -14.17 1.38
N LEU A 227 -2.53 -15.06 0.43
CA LEU A 227 -2.92 -14.89 -0.97
C LEU A 227 -4.44 -15.01 -1.17
N PHE A 228 -5.08 -15.90 -0.42
CA PHE A 228 -6.53 -16.11 -0.51
C PHE A 228 -7.30 -14.87 -0.08
N LEU A 229 -6.78 -14.08 0.86
CA LEU A 229 -7.37 -12.79 1.23
C LEU A 229 -7.47 -11.84 0.04
N ILE A 230 -6.41 -11.75 -0.79
CA ILE A 230 -6.41 -10.92 -2.01
C ILE A 230 -7.54 -11.37 -2.95
N VAL A 231 -7.66 -12.68 -3.14
CA VAL A 231 -8.70 -13.26 -4.00
C VAL A 231 -10.11 -12.96 -3.46
N ILE A 232 -10.32 -13.09 -2.16
CA ILE A 232 -11.63 -12.77 -1.53
C ILE A 232 -11.99 -11.29 -1.76
N ILE A 233 -11.07 -10.38 -1.47
CA ILE A 233 -11.35 -8.94 -1.56
C ILE A 233 -11.59 -8.54 -3.01
N ILE A 234 -10.63 -8.83 -3.89
CA ILE A 234 -10.71 -8.41 -5.30
C ILE A 234 -11.84 -9.16 -6.00
N GLY A 235 -11.91 -10.47 -5.84
CA GLY A 235 -12.96 -11.29 -6.44
C GLY A 235 -14.34 -10.87 -5.97
N GLY A 236 -14.54 -10.60 -4.68
CA GLY A 236 -15.79 -10.15 -4.11
C GLY A 236 -16.26 -8.77 -4.63
N ILE A 237 -15.32 -7.81 -4.77
CA ILE A 237 -15.63 -6.48 -5.30
C ILE A 237 -15.93 -6.55 -6.81
N LEU A 238 -15.08 -7.25 -7.58
CA LEU A 238 -15.24 -7.31 -9.05
C LEU A 238 -16.48 -8.11 -9.49
N SER A 239 -16.84 -9.14 -8.73
CA SER A 239 -18.06 -9.90 -8.97
C SER A 239 -19.33 -9.18 -8.51
N GLY A 240 -19.21 -8.06 -7.78
CA GLY A 240 -20.33 -7.31 -7.25
C GLY A 240 -20.96 -7.90 -5.99
N TYR A 241 -20.37 -8.95 -5.39
CA TYR A 241 -20.86 -9.52 -4.13
C TYR A 241 -20.61 -8.60 -2.94
N PHE A 242 -19.52 -7.86 -2.96
CA PHE A 242 -19.14 -6.94 -1.88
C PHE A 242 -18.93 -5.52 -2.40
N THR A 243 -19.41 -4.56 -1.63
CA THR A 243 -18.91 -3.18 -1.72
C THR A 243 -17.48 -3.10 -1.17
N PRO A 244 -16.70 -2.06 -1.50
CA PRO A 244 -15.37 -1.88 -0.92
C PRO A 244 -15.36 -1.86 0.61
N THR A 245 -16.42 -1.30 1.23
CA THR A 245 -16.57 -1.24 2.69
C THR A 245 -16.79 -2.62 3.28
N GLU A 246 -17.71 -3.41 2.71
CA GLU A 246 -17.95 -4.78 3.15
C GLU A 246 -16.71 -5.66 2.95
N ALA A 247 -16.04 -5.55 1.81
CA ALA A 247 -14.81 -6.29 1.54
C ALA A 247 -13.71 -5.95 2.57
N SER A 248 -13.59 -4.69 3.00
CA SER A 248 -12.64 -4.29 4.03
C SER A 248 -12.99 -4.87 5.40
N GLY A 249 -14.29 -4.94 5.75
CA GLY A 249 -14.76 -5.62 6.96
C GLY A 249 -14.47 -7.12 6.95
N VAL A 250 -14.74 -7.79 5.82
CA VAL A 250 -14.39 -9.20 5.61
C VAL A 250 -12.88 -9.42 5.76
N ALA A 251 -12.04 -8.51 5.24
CA ALA A 251 -10.60 -8.57 5.40
C ALA A 251 -10.17 -8.55 6.87
N VAL A 252 -10.74 -7.65 7.66
CA VAL A 252 -10.43 -7.55 9.10
C VAL A 252 -10.83 -8.83 9.84
N VAL A 253 -12.03 -9.34 9.60
CA VAL A 253 -12.51 -10.58 10.23
C VAL A 253 -11.62 -11.76 9.84
N TYR A 254 -11.30 -11.92 8.56
CA TYR A 254 -10.45 -12.99 8.06
C TYR A 254 -9.05 -12.95 8.67
N LEU A 255 -8.42 -11.77 8.72
CA LEU A 255 -7.10 -11.58 9.32
C LEU A 255 -7.10 -11.80 10.84
N SER A 256 -8.18 -11.40 11.53
CA SER A 256 -8.36 -11.68 12.95
C SER A 256 -8.43 -13.18 13.22
N LEU A 257 -9.15 -13.95 12.39
CA LEU A 257 -9.22 -15.40 12.49
C LEU A 257 -7.86 -16.08 12.25
N ILE A 258 -7.08 -15.59 11.28
CA ILE A 258 -5.72 -16.09 11.06
C ILE A 258 -4.86 -15.80 12.29
N HIS A 259 -4.93 -14.60 12.84
CA HIS A 259 -4.14 -14.21 14.01
C HIS A 259 -4.48 -15.03 15.26
N ILE A 260 -5.76 -15.32 15.48
CA ILE A 260 -6.23 -16.16 16.59
C ILE A 260 -5.79 -17.63 16.42
N SER A 261 -5.77 -18.13 15.19
CA SER A 261 -5.38 -19.52 14.89
C SER A 261 -3.87 -19.74 14.95
N GLU A 262 -3.07 -18.69 14.95
CA GLU A 262 -1.63 -18.78 15.16
C GLU A 262 -1.32 -18.86 16.68
N PRO A 263 -0.59 -19.92 17.15
CA PRO A 263 -0.16 -19.95 18.52
C PRO A 263 0.77 -18.77 18.77
N THR A 264 0.29 -17.79 19.53
CA THR A 264 1.08 -16.68 20.02
C THR A 264 2.24 -17.31 20.80
N ARG A 265 3.42 -17.41 20.22
CA ARG A 265 4.62 -17.60 21.01
C ARG A 265 4.76 -16.33 21.82
N LEU A 266 4.27 -16.37 23.04
CA LEU A 266 4.70 -15.47 24.10
C LEU A 266 6.21 -15.55 24.11
N GLN A 267 6.89 -14.58 23.48
CA GLN A 267 8.28 -14.33 23.81
C GLN A 267 8.24 -13.85 25.25
N LEU A 268 8.44 -14.79 26.16
CA LEU A 268 8.84 -14.49 27.51
C LEU A 268 10.07 -13.59 27.38
N ILE A 269 9.90 -12.35 27.77
CA ILE A 269 10.98 -11.40 27.99
C ILE A 269 11.75 -12.01 29.14
N SER A 270 12.84 -12.69 28.85
CA SER A 270 13.86 -13.10 29.82
C SER A 270 15.05 -12.17 29.67
#